data_244aeea44f8e22f75d8be7ee266adebe
#
_entry.id   244aeea44f8e22f75d8be7ee266adebe
#
_cell.length_a   1.000
_cell.length_b   1.000
_cell.length_c   1.000
_cell.angle_alpha   90.00
_cell.angle_beta   90.00
_cell.angle_gamma   90.00
#
_symmetry.space_group_name_H-M   'P 1'
#
loop_
_entity.id
_entity.type
_entity.pdbx_description
1 polymer ?
#
loop_
_entity_poly.entity_id
_entity_poly.type
_entity_poly.pdbx_seq_one_letter_code
_entity_poly.pdbx_strand_id
1 'polypeptide(L)'
;MEKLFLTLVLFWFSVCSFAEDYSFSVIKSGIGKKSVIFIPGFASSGDVWKEAVAELGTHYTCYVLTMAGFAGVPPEKNPSFEGWKNEIATFIKEERIDSPILVGHSMGGGLALAVAADFPTLVGKIVIVDALPCFM
;
A
#
# COMPACT_ATOMS: atom_id res chain seq x y z
N MET A 1 33.49 7.26 -43.90
CA MET A 1 32.53 6.24 -43.46
C MET A 1 32.47 6.26 -41.93
N GLU A 2 31.56 7.07 -41.41
CA GLU A 2 31.35 7.21 -39.97
C GLU A 2 30.38 6.13 -39.50
N LYS A 3 30.86 5.29 -38.58
CA LYS A 3 30.02 4.28 -37.92
C LYS A 3 29.23 4.94 -36.81
N LEU A 4 27.93 5.15 -37.03
CA LEU A 4 26.98 5.61 -36.03
C LEU A 4 26.77 4.50 -35.01
N PHE A 5 27.36 4.61 -33.81
CA PHE A 5 27.06 3.73 -32.68
C PHE A 5 25.74 4.19 -32.03
N LEU A 6 24.68 3.47 -32.37
CA LEU A 6 23.38 3.65 -31.73
C LEU A 6 23.42 2.97 -30.35
N THR A 7 23.67 3.73 -29.29
CA THR A 7 23.61 3.22 -27.91
C THR A 7 22.14 3.08 -27.49
N LEU A 8 21.65 1.85 -27.52
CA LEU A 8 20.31 1.50 -27.02
C LEU A 8 20.33 1.53 -25.49
N VAL A 9 19.84 2.61 -24.90
CA VAL A 9 19.62 2.68 -23.44
C VAL A 9 18.37 1.90 -23.12
N LEU A 10 18.53 0.64 -22.71
CA LEU A 10 17.47 -0.16 -22.12
C LEU A 10 17.15 0.39 -20.71
N PHE A 11 16.06 1.14 -20.63
CA PHE A 11 15.45 1.49 -19.36
C PHE A 11 14.86 0.21 -18.76
N TRP A 12 15.58 -0.40 -17.84
CA TRP A 12 15.10 -1.53 -17.07
C TRP A 12 14.12 -1.00 -16.02
N PHE A 13 12.83 -1.04 -16.32
CA PHE A 13 11.80 -0.90 -15.30
C PHE A 13 11.90 -2.14 -14.39
N SER A 14 12.57 -1.99 -13.26
CA SER A 14 12.53 -2.98 -12.20
C SER A 14 11.13 -2.93 -11.58
N VAL A 15 10.21 -3.74 -12.10
CA VAL A 15 8.96 -4.06 -11.41
C VAL A 15 9.39 -4.92 -10.24
N CYS A 16 9.57 -4.29 -9.08
CA CYS A 16 9.76 -5.03 -7.83
C CYS A 16 8.43 -5.70 -7.51
N SER A 17 8.26 -6.92 -8.01
CA SER A 17 7.19 -7.81 -7.58
C SER A 17 7.55 -8.25 -6.15
N PHE A 18 6.90 -7.66 -5.16
CA PHE A 18 6.94 -8.20 -3.80
C PHE A 18 6.19 -9.52 -3.84
N ALA A 19 6.92 -10.63 -3.72
CA ALA A 19 6.36 -11.97 -3.74
C ALA A 19 5.64 -12.26 -2.41
N GLU A 20 4.37 -12.56 -2.51
CA GLU A 20 3.59 -13.62 -1.85
C GLU A 20 3.63 -13.82 -0.31
N ASP A 21 4.17 -12.91 0.51
CA ASP A 21 4.19 -13.14 1.96
C ASP A 21 3.03 -12.47 2.73
N TYR A 22 2.19 -11.67 2.05
CA TYR A 22 1.11 -10.93 2.69
C TYR A 22 -0.24 -11.26 2.05
N SER A 23 -1.32 -11.20 2.86
CA SER A 23 -2.71 -11.32 2.39
C SER A 23 -3.18 -10.05 1.66
N PHE A 24 -2.30 -9.44 0.90
CA PHE A 24 -2.58 -8.31 0.00
C PHE A 24 -1.45 -8.14 -1.02
N SER A 25 -1.80 -7.61 -2.17
CA SER A 25 -0.81 -7.11 -3.12
C SER A 25 -0.44 -5.66 -2.81
N VAL A 26 0.77 -5.25 -3.22
CA VAL A 26 1.27 -3.89 -3.03
C VAL A 26 1.77 -3.32 -4.35
N ILE A 27 1.29 -2.12 -4.70
CA ILE A 27 1.88 -1.32 -5.78
C ILE A 27 2.63 -0.15 -5.14
N LYS A 28 3.93 -0.09 -5.38
CA LYS A 28 4.79 1.00 -4.91
C LYS A 28 5.03 1.98 -6.04
N SER A 29 4.86 3.27 -5.76
CA SER A 29 5.13 4.37 -6.70
C SER A 29 5.56 5.64 -5.98
N GLY A 30 5.92 6.68 -6.74
CA GLY A 30 6.33 7.95 -6.19
C GLY A 30 7.81 8.00 -5.78
N ILE A 31 8.29 9.21 -5.45
CA ILE A 31 9.72 9.51 -5.24
C ILE A 31 10.01 10.28 -3.94
N GLY A 32 9.02 10.47 -3.09
CA GLY A 32 9.15 11.24 -1.85
C GLY A 32 9.86 10.46 -0.74
N LYS A 33 10.45 11.18 0.20
CA LYS A 33 11.09 10.57 1.39
C LYS A 33 10.07 10.09 2.43
N LYS A 34 8.90 10.73 2.50
CA LYS A 34 7.81 10.32 3.39
C LYS A 34 6.92 9.32 2.67
N SER A 35 6.37 8.38 3.41
CA SER A 35 5.56 7.30 2.87
C SER A 35 4.08 7.44 3.20
N VAL A 36 3.24 7.07 2.24
CA VAL A 36 1.79 6.94 2.40
C VAL A 36 1.40 5.52 2.02
N ILE A 37 0.61 4.87 2.87
CA ILE A 37 0.04 3.55 2.61
C ILE A 37 -1.46 3.72 2.43
N PHE A 38 -1.97 3.35 1.27
CA PHE A 38 -3.38 3.42 0.90
C PHE A 38 -4.05 2.06 1.06
N ILE A 39 -5.11 2.03 1.85
CA ILE A 39 -5.86 0.82 2.17
C ILE A 39 -7.29 0.99 1.64
N PRO A 40 -7.72 0.19 0.64
CA PRO A 40 -9.05 0.33 0.05
C PRO A 40 -10.14 -0.25 0.94
N GLY A 41 -11.39 0.02 0.56
CA GLY A 41 -12.57 -0.55 1.20
C GLY A 41 -12.78 -2.03 0.86
N PHE A 42 -13.82 -2.61 1.46
CA PHE A 42 -14.23 -3.99 1.21
C PHE A 42 -14.52 -4.21 -0.28
N ALA A 43 -14.04 -5.32 -0.82
CA ALA A 43 -14.18 -5.72 -2.23
C ALA A 43 -13.65 -4.71 -3.26
N SER A 44 -12.83 -3.74 -2.83
CA SER A 44 -12.28 -2.72 -3.71
C SER A 44 -10.84 -3.03 -4.13
N SER A 45 -10.48 -2.57 -5.33
CA SER A 45 -9.09 -2.51 -5.79
C SER A 45 -8.37 -1.30 -5.20
N GLY A 46 -7.05 -1.39 -5.12
CA GLY A 46 -6.19 -0.22 -4.87
C GLY A 46 -6.34 0.89 -5.93
N ASP A 47 -6.88 0.58 -7.12
CA ASP A 47 -7.12 1.56 -8.19
C ASP A 47 -8.03 2.73 -7.79
N VAL A 48 -8.84 2.56 -6.74
CA VAL A 48 -9.65 3.65 -6.17
C VAL A 48 -8.80 4.85 -5.72
N TRP A 49 -7.51 4.63 -5.47
CA TRP A 49 -6.56 5.65 -5.05
C TRP A 49 -5.74 6.27 -6.18
N LYS A 50 -5.98 5.87 -7.44
CA LYS A 50 -5.16 6.24 -8.59
C LYS A 50 -4.94 7.75 -8.73
N GLU A 51 -5.99 8.54 -8.56
CA GLU A 51 -5.90 10.01 -8.67
C GLU A 51 -5.12 10.61 -7.50
N ALA A 52 -5.37 10.14 -6.28
CA ALA A 52 -4.64 10.58 -5.10
C ALA A 52 -3.15 10.24 -5.19
N VAL A 53 -2.83 9.05 -5.70
CA VAL A 53 -1.44 8.61 -5.92
C VAL A 53 -0.75 9.45 -7.01
N ALA A 54 -1.46 9.79 -8.09
CA ALA A 54 -0.91 10.65 -9.14
C ALA A 54 -0.52 12.04 -8.61
N GLU A 55 -1.36 12.61 -7.74
CA GLU A 55 -1.10 13.91 -7.12
C GLU A 55 0.01 13.85 -6.06
N LEU A 56 -0.06 12.85 -5.16
CA LEU A 56 0.85 12.77 -4.03
C LEU A 56 2.22 12.16 -4.37
N GLY A 57 2.33 11.37 -5.43
CA GLY A 57 3.55 10.63 -5.80
C GLY A 57 4.76 11.51 -6.12
N THR A 58 4.57 12.81 -6.36
CA THR A 58 5.66 13.77 -6.54
C THR A 58 6.35 14.14 -5.21
N HIS A 59 5.66 13.96 -4.09
CA HIS A 59 6.12 14.36 -2.74
C HIS A 59 6.27 13.19 -1.78
N TYR A 60 5.58 12.07 -2.06
CA TYR A 60 5.55 10.88 -1.21
C TYR A 60 5.94 9.64 -1.99
N THR A 61 6.45 8.64 -1.27
CA THR A 61 6.44 7.25 -1.74
C THR A 61 5.09 6.65 -1.35
N CYS A 62 4.34 6.18 -2.34
CA CYS A 62 3.00 5.64 -2.17
C CYS A 62 3.02 4.12 -2.25
N TYR A 63 2.42 3.45 -1.28
CA TYR A 63 2.17 2.02 -1.25
C TYR A 63 0.66 1.81 -1.31
N VAL A 64 0.19 1.19 -2.37
CA VAL A 64 -1.24 0.97 -2.60
C VAL A 64 -1.55 -0.50 -2.42
N LEU A 65 -2.37 -0.82 -1.43
CA LEU A 65 -2.77 -2.19 -1.13
C LEU A 65 -4.02 -2.60 -1.92
N THR A 66 -4.10 -3.89 -2.24
CA THR A 66 -5.34 -4.57 -2.63
C THR A 66 -5.40 -5.86 -1.84
N MET A 67 -6.44 -6.03 -1.03
CA MET A 67 -6.53 -7.15 -0.10
C MET A 67 -6.79 -8.48 -0.83
N ALA A 68 -6.35 -9.58 -0.25
CA ALA A 68 -6.57 -10.92 -0.76
C ALA A 68 -8.07 -11.21 -0.99
N GLY A 69 -8.37 -11.87 -2.09
CA GLY A 69 -9.73 -12.17 -2.52
C GLY A 69 -10.44 -11.03 -3.26
N PHE A 70 -9.83 -9.84 -3.38
CA PHE A 70 -10.41 -8.70 -4.08
C PHE A 70 -9.66 -8.39 -5.36
N ALA A 71 -10.40 -7.90 -6.37
CA ALA A 71 -9.86 -7.34 -7.62
C ALA A 71 -8.73 -8.17 -8.29
N GLY A 72 -8.86 -9.50 -8.27
CA GLY A 72 -7.91 -10.42 -8.89
C GLY A 72 -6.71 -10.82 -8.03
N VAL A 73 -6.58 -10.28 -6.82
CA VAL A 73 -5.61 -10.79 -5.84
C VAL A 73 -6.10 -12.15 -5.33
N PRO A 74 -5.28 -13.22 -5.36
CA PRO A 74 -5.69 -14.53 -4.89
C PRO A 74 -6.25 -14.50 -3.46
N PRO A 75 -7.30 -15.26 -3.15
CA PRO A 75 -7.84 -15.32 -1.81
C PRO A 75 -6.90 -16.05 -0.87
N GLU A 76 -6.83 -15.61 0.37
CA GLU A 76 -6.21 -16.37 1.44
C GLU A 76 -7.16 -17.40 2.04
N LYS A 77 -6.59 -18.40 2.73
CA LYS A 77 -7.37 -19.54 3.27
C LYS A 77 -8.29 -19.14 4.41
N ASN A 78 -7.86 -18.22 5.27
CA ASN A 78 -8.58 -17.80 6.47
C ASN A 78 -8.53 -16.26 6.60
N PRO A 79 -9.24 -15.51 5.75
CA PRO A 79 -9.21 -14.06 5.80
C PRO A 79 -9.82 -13.57 7.12
N SER A 80 -9.14 -12.65 7.76
CA SER A 80 -9.64 -12.00 8.96
C SER A 80 -9.16 -10.57 9.07
N PHE A 81 -9.98 -9.71 9.67
CA PHE A 81 -9.62 -8.32 9.92
C PHE A 81 -8.36 -8.22 10.80
N GLU A 82 -8.27 -9.08 11.82
CA GLU A 82 -7.13 -9.17 12.72
C GLU A 82 -5.84 -9.62 11.99
N GLY A 83 -5.96 -10.59 11.08
CA GLY A 83 -4.85 -11.05 10.23
C GLY A 83 -4.33 -9.92 9.37
N TRP A 84 -5.19 -9.24 8.62
CA TRP A 84 -4.81 -8.11 7.77
C TRP A 84 -4.18 -6.96 8.56
N LYS A 85 -4.72 -6.61 9.74
CA LYS A 85 -4.13 -5.62 10.63
C LYS A 85 -2.69 -5.96 10.99
N ASN A 86 -2.45 -7.20 11.44
CA ASN A 86 -1.14 -7.66 11.85
C ASN A 86 -0.15 -7.73 10.69
N GLU A 87 -0.61 -8.16 9.50
CA GLU A 87 0.24 -8.22 8.31
C GLU A 87 0.60 -6.83 7.78
N ILE A 88 -0.31 -5.85 7.85
CA ILE A 88 0.01 -4.45 7.51
C ILE A 88 1.11 -3.92 8.46
N ALA A 89 1.01 -4.20 9.75
CA ALA A 89 2.04 -3.82 10.71
C ALA A 89 3.38 -4.53 10.43
N THR A 90 3.35 -5.80 10.05
CA THR A 90 4.52 -6.58 9.65
C THR A 90 5.15 -6.01 8.38
N PHE A 91 4.36 -5.71 7.36
CA PHE A 91 4.80 -5.05 6.13
C PHE A 91 5.54 -3.74 6.40
N ILE A 92 4.98 -2.87 7.26
CA ILE A 92 5.62 -1.60 7.64
C ILE A 92 7.01 -1.84 8.25
N LYS A 93 7.14 -2.84 9.12
CA LYS A 93 8.40 -3.20 9.79
C LYS A 93 9.43 -3.78 8.83
N GLU A 94 9.03 -4.77 8.04
CA GLU A 94 9.93 -5.51 7.13
C GLU A 94 10.43 -4.63 6.00
N GLU A 95 9.55 -3.80 5.42
CA GLU A 95 9.91 -2.81 4.41
C GLU A 95 10.62 -1.58 4.99
N ARG A 96 10.79 -1.51 6.32
CA ARG A 96 11.45 -0.41 7.04
C ARG A 96 10.84 0.95 6.67
N ILE A 97 9.52 1.00 6.56
CA ILE A 97 8.79 2.22 6.24
C ILE A 97 8.71 3.08 7.51
N ASP A 98 9.42 4.19 7.50
CA ASP A 98 9.49 5.06 8.68
C ASP A 98 8.22 5.91 8.82
N SER A 99 7.50 5.69 9.92
CA SER A 99 6.36 6.50 10.36
C SER A 99 5.38 6.89 9.24
N PRO A 100 4.85 5.91 8.46
CA PRO A 100 4.00 6.20 7.32
C PRO A 100 2.69 6.89 7.72
N ILE A 101 2.11 7.58 6.74
CA ILE A 101 0.72 8.02 6.81
C ILE A 101 -0.14 6.86 6.30
N LEU A 102 -1.08 6.36 7.10
CA LEU A 102 -2.07 5.40 6.65
C LEU A 102 -3.31 6.14 6.17
N VAL A 103 -3.72 5.90 4.94
CA VAL A 103 -4.95 6.45 4.35
C VAL A 103 -5.89 5.29 4.06
N GLY A 104 -7.01 5.23 4.75
CA GLY A 104 -7.95 4.13 4.62
C GLY A 104 -9.37 4.58 4.33
N HIS A 105 -10.05 3.88 3.41
CA HIS A 105 -11.47 4.08 3.08
C HIS A 105 -12.30 2.92 3.62
N SER A 106 -13.43 3.22 4.26
CA SER A 106 -14.39 2.21 4.75
C SER A 106 -13.69 1.14 5.60
N MET A 107 -13.70 -0.13 5.21
CA MET A 107 -12.96 -1.22 5.87
C MET A 107 -11.47 -0.88 6.04
N GLY A 108 -10.84 -0.30 5.01
CA GLY A 108 -9.43 0.13 5.08
C GLY A 108 -9.20 1.24 6.10
N GLY A 109 -10.19 2.09 6.34
CA GLY A 109 -10.18 3.08 7.42
C GLY A 109 -10.17 2.43 8.80
N GLY A 110 -10.97 1.38 8.98
CA GLY A 110 -10.96 0.57 10.20
C GLY A 110 -9.62 -0.13 10.42
N LEU A 111 -9.03 -0.69 9.37
CA LEU A 111 -7.69 -1.29 9.44
C LEU A 111 -6.63 -0.26 9.83
N ALA A 112 -6.65 0.94 9.24
CA ALA A 112 -5.73 2.02 9.59
C ALA A 112 -5.85 2.44 11.07
N LEU A 113 -7.08 2.56 11.58
CA LEU A 113 -7.35 2.82 12.99
C LEU A 113 -6.81 1.71 13.89
N ALA A 114 -7.08 0.45 13.55
CA ALA A 114 -6.66 -0.71 14.34
C ALA A 114 -5.12 -0.84 14.37
N VAL A 115 -4.45 -0.65 13.23
CA VAL A 115 -2.97 -0.64 13.18
C VAL A 115 -2.41 0.49 14.04
N ALA A 116 -2.96 1.71 13.95
CA ALA A 116 -2.48 2.83 14.76
C ALA A 116 -2.74 2.64 16.26
N ALA A 117 -3.84 1.98 16.63
CA ALA A 117 -4.17 1.71 18.04
C ALA A 117 -3.23 0.65 18.65
N ASP A 118 -2.98 -0.46 17.93
CA ASP A 118 -2.20 -1.58 18.44
C ASP A 118 -0.68 -1.38 18.25
N PHE A 119 -0.29 -0.60 17.25
CA PHE A 119 1.12 -0.33 16.91
C PHE A 119 1.42 1.18 16.81
N PRO A 120 1.17 1.96 17.87
CA PRO A 120 1.23 3.44 17.82
C PRO A 120 2.60 3.99 17.47
N THR A 121 3.67 3.23 17.69
CA THR A 121 5.03 3.67 17.35
C THR A 121 5.40 3.44 15.88
N LEU A 122 4.60 2.66 15.14
CA LEU A 122 4.85 2.40 13.71
C LEU A 122 4.23 3.45 12.81
N VAL A 123 3.13 4.07 13.22
CA VAL A 123 2.29 4.92 12.38
C VAL A 123 2.53 6.39 12.69
N GLY A 124 2.84 7.19 11.69
CA GLY A 124 3.03 8.62 11.86
C GLY A 124 1.71 9.40 11.94
N LYS A 125 0.81 9.12 11.01
CA LYS A 125 -0.52 9.76 10.91
C LYS A 125 -1.53 8.80 10.29
N ILE A 126 -2.82 9.08 10.51
CA ILE A 126 -3.91 8.41 9.82
C ILE A 126 -4.83 9.42 9.14
N VAL A 127 -5.36 9.03 8.00
CA VAL A 127 -6.43 9.74 7.28
C VAL A 127 -7.54 8.73 7.02
N ILE A 128 -8.71 9.02 7.56
CA ILE A 128 -9.87 8.14 7.46
C ILE A 128 -10.88 8.73 6.51
N VAL A 129 -11.27 7.96 5.51
CA VAL A 129 -12.25 8.34 4.52
C VAL A 129 -13.46 7.43 4.68
N ASP A 130 -14.58 8.01 5.11
CA ASP A 130 -15.89 7.35 5.21
C ASP A 130 -15.84 5.97 5.89
N ALA A 131 -15.32 5.93 7.11
CA ALA A 131 -15.26 4.73 7.92
C ALA A 131 -15.87 4.94 9.30
N LEU A 132 -16.48 3.88 9.84
CA LEU A 132 -16.97 3.85 11.22
C LEU A 132 -15.80 3.55 12.17
N PRO A 133 -15.79 4.14 13.38
CA PRO A 133 -14.71 3.96 14.33
C PRO A 133 -14.69 2.59 15.02
N CYS A 134 -15.72 1.78 14.83
CA CYS A 134 -15.76 0.41 15.36
C CYS A 134 -16.32 -0.55 14.33
N PHE A 135 -15.65 -1.67 14.18
CA PHE A 135 -16.16 -2.88 13.53
C PHE A 135 -16.45 -3.88 14.65
N MET A 136 -17.72 -4.14 14.89
CA MET A 136 -18.14 -5.21 15.81
C MET A 136 -18.12 -6.52 15.07
#